data_f03a99e05be51a236397fa8463f7636e
#
_entry.id   f03a99e05be51a236397fa8463f7636e
#
_cell.length_a   1.000
_cell.length_b   1.000
_cell.length_c   1.000
_cell.angle_alpha   90.00
_cell.angle_beta   90.00
_cell.angle_gamma   90.00
#
_symmetry.space_group_name_H-M   'P 1'
#
loop_
_entity.id
_entity.type
_entity.pdbx_description
1 polymer ?
#
loop_
_entity_poly.entity_id
_entity_poly.type
_entity_poly.pdbx_seq_one_letter_code
_entity_poly.pdbx_strand_id
1 'polypeptide(L)'
;MRSLSEVLPVWPPVHEQTDAVRKCILVRKLDDIAEQTQRKRPYSCQLTATNPPTDGWKKRLWVLKRERSSCAEHVMLPNVETPLNEETRATRLLDRYQWLVQEYMPLLKEVGEWRVVVIEGRVEYVVFTHSDEGNDMTFVPTEEFKTLGKMW
;
A
#
# COMPACT_ATOMS: atom_id res chain seq x y z
N MET A 1 6.60 28.43 -20.38
CA MET A 1 5.23 27.94 -20.10
C MET A 1 5.04 27.96 -18.60
N ARG A 2 3.98 28.61 -18.09
CA ARG A 2 3.61 28.52 -16.65
C ARG A 2 2.90 27.18 -16.43
N SER A 3 3.10 26.57 -15.26
CA SER A 3 2.40 25.35 -14.93
C SER A 3 0.92 25.68 -14.61
N LEU A 4 0.01 24.74 -14.82
CA LEU A 4 -1.41 24.91 -14.48
C LEU A 4 -1.63 25.30 -13.01
N SER A 5 -0.77 24.81 -12.12
CA SER A 5 -0.80 25.10 -10.69
C SER A 5 -0.44 26.56 -10.34
N GLU A 6 0.20 27.29 -11.26
CA GLU A 6 0.48 28.74 -11.09
C GLU A 6 -0.70 29.62 -11.50
N VAL A 7 -1.69 29.03 -12.19
CA VAL A 7 -2.82 29.76 -12.78
C VAL A 7 -4.15 29.38 -12.13
N LEU A 8 -4.27 28.15 -11.65
CA LEU A 8 -5.49 27.64 -11.03
C LEU A 8 -5.21 26.98 -9.67
N PRO A 9 -6.07 27.21 -8.67
CA PRO A 9 -5.97 26.48 -7.41
C PRO A 9 -6.24 25.00 -7.69
N VAL A 10 -5.23 24.16 -7.42
CA VAL A 10 -5.32 22.71 -7.58
C VAL A 10 -5.43 22.07 -6.19
N TRP A 11 -6.44 21.24 -5.99
CA TRP A 11 -6.64 20.50 -4.75
C TRP A 11 -6.60 18.98 -5.00
N PRO A 12 -5.89 18.19 -4.19
CA PRO A 12 -4.92 18.65 -3.18
C PRO A 12 -3.73 19.38 -3.82
N PRO A 13 -2.93 20.16 -3.06
CA PRO A 13 -1.74 20.82 -3.60
C PRO A 13 -0.81 19.85 -4.32
N VAL A 14 -0.15 20.32 -5.38
CA VAL A 14 0.67 19.46 -6.28
C VAL A 14 1.72 18.65 -5.52
N HIS A 15 2.32 19.19 -4.48
CA HIS A 15 3.29 18.45 -3.66
C HIS A 15 2.64 17.32 -2.88
N GLU A 16 1.42 17.48 -2.38
CA GLU A 16 0.68 16.42 -1.69
C GLU A 16 0.27 15.31 -2.65
N GLN A 17 -0.17 15.67 -3.86
CA GLN A 17 -0.45 14.68 -4.91
C GLN A 17 0.82 13.89 -5.26
N THR A 18 1.95 14.59 -5.39
CA THR A 18 3.23 13.96 -5.68
C THR A 18 3.67 13.00 -4.57
N ASP A 19 3.49 13.40 -3.31
CA ASP A 19 3.82 12.57 -2.15
C ASP A 19 2.91 11.35 -2.05
N ALA A 20 1.62 11.50 -2.33
CA ALA A 20 0.64 10.42 -2.26
C ALA A 20 0.92 9.28 -3.27
N VAL A 21 1.49 9.60 -4.44
CA VAL A 21 1.85 8.58 -5.44
C VAL A 21 3.21 7.91 -5.16
N ARG A 22 3.98 8.44 -4.23
CA ARG A 22 5.27 7.88 -3.81
C ARG A 22 5.08 6.93 -2.64
N LYS A 23 5.01 5.63 -2.94
CA LYS A 23 4.72 4.59 -1.93
C LYS A 23 5.67 4.60 -0.73
N CYS A 24 6.96 4.87 -0.96
CA CYS A 24 7.93 4.90 0.14
C CYS A 24 7.72 6.11 1.08
N ILE A 25 7.26 7.26 0.55
CA ILE A 25 6.91 8.41 1.38
C ILE A 25 5.61 8.13 2.15
N LEU A 26 4.60 7.63 1.45
CA LEU A 26 3.32 7.28 2.07
C LEU A 26 3.51 6.28 3.22
N VAL A 27 4.32 5.24 3.00
CA VAL A 27 4.59 4.23 4.02
C VAL A 27 5.21 4.85 5.27
N ARG A 28 6.21 5.74 5.15
CA ARG A 28 6.80 6.41 6.31
C ARG A 28 5.77 7.22 7.09
N LYS A 29 4.95 8.01 6.39
CA LYS A 29 3.86 8.77 7.05
C LYS A 29 2.88 7.85 7.79
N LEU A 30 2.56 6.71 7.21
CA LEU A 30 1.70 5.71 7.83
C LEU A 30 2.37 4.99 9.01
N ASP A 31 3.70 4.78 8.97
CA ASP A 31 4.46 4.24 10.09
C ASP A 31 4.44 5.22 11.27
N ASP A 32 4.68 6.51 11.02
CA ASP A 32 4.61 7.56 12.04
C ASP A 32 3.23 7.62 12.71
N ILE A 33 2.15 7.53 11.91
CA ILE A 33 0.77 7.50 12.43
C ILE A 33 0.53 6.23 13.26
N ALA A 34 0.98 5.08 12.78
CA ALA A 34 0.80 3.80 13.48
C ALA A 34 1.53 3.80 14.83
N GLU A 35 2.74 4.37 14.89
CA GLU A 35 3.49 4.54 16.12
C GLU A 35 2.76 5.47 17.10
N GLN A 36 2.34 6.65 16.65
CA GLN A 36 1.61 7.61 17.47
C GLN A 36 0.28 7.05 18.01
N THR A 37 -0.39 6.22 17.23
CA THR A 37 -1.68 5.63 17.60
C THR A 37 -1.55 4.25 18.23
N GLN A 38 -0.34 3.73 18.40
CA GLN A 38 -0.06 2.39 18.91
C GLN A 38 -0.79 1.28 18.12
N ARG A 39 -0.95 1.47 16.82
CA ARG A 39 -1.59 0.51 15.92
C ARG A 39 -0.54 -0.32 15.18
N LYS A 40 -0.83 -1.60 15.03
CA LYS A 40 0.00 -2.51 14.23
C LYS A 40 -0.30 -2.31 12.74
N ARG A 41 0.75 -2.42 11.93
CA ARG A 41 0.63 -2.48 10.47
C ARG A 41 1.69 -3.43 9.90
N PRO A 42 1.50 -3.93 8.67
CA PRO A 42 2.49 -4.77 8.02
C PRO A 42 3.82 -4.03 7.88
N TYR A 43 4.91 -4.70 8.20
CA TYR A 43 6.24 -4.14 7.99
C TYR A 43 6.42 -3.74 6.52
N SER A 44 6.93 -2.55 6.31
CA SER A 44 7.16 -2.02 4.96
C SER A 44 8.42 -1.16 4.95
N CYS A 45 9.24 -1.29 3.93
CA CYS A 45 10.44 -0.48 3.78
C CYS A 45 10.82 -0.32 2.31
N GLN A 46 11.68 0.65 2.01
CA GLN A 46 12.31 0.74 0.71
C GLN A 46 13.31 -0.40 0.55
N LEU A 47 13.32 -1.04 -0.62
CA LEU A 47 14.34 -2.05 -0.96
C LEU A 47 15.69 -1.36 -1.13
N THR A 48 16.64 -1.74 -0.29
CA THR A 48 18.05 -1.28 -0.35
C THR A 48 18.97 -2.49 -0.13
N ALA A 49 20.27 -2.28 -0.21
CA ALA A 49 21.23 -3.33 0.08
C ALA A 49 21.11 -3.86 1.52
N THR A 50 20.65 -3.02 2.45
CA THR A 50 20.53 -3.34 3.88
C THR A 50 19.09 -3.58 4.35
N ASN A 51 18.09 -3.17 3.58
CA ASN A 51 16.66 -3.30 3.93
C ASN A 51 15.88 -4.11 2.89
N PRO A 52 15.01 -5.03 3.30
CA PRO A 52 14.97 -5.60 4.65
C PRO A 52 16.26 -6.34 4.96
N PRO A 53 16.62 -6.55 6.25
CA PRO A 53 17.77 -7.36 6.62
C PRO A 53 17.69 -8.75 5.97
N THR A 54 18.84 -9.31 5.60
CA THR A 54 18.91 -10.57 4.83
C THR A 54 18.25 -11.75 5.54
N ASP A 55 18.37 -11.79 6.88
CA ASP A 55 17.68 -12.80 7.69
C ASP A 55 16.17 -12.63 7.72
N GLY A 56 15.70 -11.38 7.73
CA GLY A 56 14.29 -11.04 7.62
C GLY A 56 13.69 -11.46 6.28
N TRP A 57 14.47 -11.35 5.19
CA TRP A 57 14.04 -11.78 3.86
C TRP A 57 13.70 -13.27 3.79
N LYS A 58 14.46 -14.09 4.48
CA LYS A 58 14.24 -15.54 4.53
C LYS A 58 13.09 -15.97 5.44
N LYS A 59 12.72 -15.15 6.42
CA LYS A 59 11.74 -15.50 7.45
C LYS A 59 10.32 -15.09 7.11
N ARG A 60 10.13 -14.20 6.14
CA ARG A 60 8.82 -13.62 5.81
C ARG A 60 8.53 -13.75 4.32
N LEU A 61 7.26 -13.82 4.00
CA LEU A 61 6.81 -13.64 2.63
C LEU A 61 6.70 -12.13 2.35
N TRP A 62 7.22 -11.72 1.20
CA TRP A 62 7.29 -10.32 0.82
C TRP A 62 6.51 -10.02 -0.44
N VAL A 63 5.91 -8.86 -0.47
CA VAL A 63 5.37 -8.24 -1.69
C VAL A 63 6.33 -7.16 -2.14
N LEU A 64 6.72 -7.18 -3.39
CA LEU A 64 7.49 -6.11 -4.01
C LEU A 64 6.56 -5.22 -4.82
N LYS A 65 6.63 -3.92 -4.59
CA LYS A 65 5.84 -2.91 -5.30
C LYS A 65 6.77 -1.84 -5.84
N ARG A 66 6.71 -1.57 -7.13
CA ARG A 66 7.45 -0.44 -7.70
C ARG A 66 6.93 0.87 -7.10
N GLU A 67 7.82 1.79 -6.73
CA GLU A 67 7.46 3.01 -5.99
C GLU A 67 6.41 3.84 -6.74
N ARG A 68 6.62 4.05 -8.03
CA ARG A 68 5.68 4.77 -8.89
C ARG A 68 5.02 3.82 -9.87
N SER A 69 3.92 3.25 -9.48
CA SER A 69 3.08 2.41 -10.34
C SER A 69 1.63 2.45 -9.86
N SER A 70 0.71 2.27 -10.77
CA SER A 70 -0.73 2.18 -10.54
C SER A 70 -1.26 0.83 -11.01
N CYS A 71 -2.51 0.54 -10.73
CA CYS A 71 -3.25 -0.62 -11.28
C CYS A 71 -2.54 -1.98 -11.10
N ALA A 72 -1.75 -2.13 -10.04
CA ALA A 72 -0.99 -3.35 -9.73
C ALA A 72 0.03 -3.81 -10.80
N GLU A 73 0.29 -3.03 -11.85
CA GLU A 73 1.18 -3.40 -12.96
C GLU A 73 2.57 -3.89 -12.55
N HIS A 74 3.07 -3.39 -11.41
CA HIS A 74 4.41 -3.70 -10.94
C HIS A 74 4.37 -4.17 -9.48
N VAL A 75 3.44 -5.06 -9.19
CA VAL A 75 3.34 -5.76 -7.92
C VAL A 75 3.76 -7.21 -8.12
N MET A 76 4.75 -7.64 -7.37
CA MET A 76 5.18 -9.02 -7.33
C MET A 76 4.68 -9.63 -6.03
N LEU A 77 3.77 -10.57 -6.13
CA LEU A 77 3.26 -11.32 -4.99
C LEU A 77 4.11 -12.56 -4.76
N PRO A 78 4.34 -12.96 -3.50
CA PRO A 78 4.92 -14.26 -3.22
C PRO A 78 3.89 -15.33 -3.61
N ASN A 79 4.36 -16.37 -4.26
CA ASN A 79 3.60 -17.61 -4.34
C ASN A 79 4.00 -18.52 -3.17
N VAL A 80 3.06 -19.25 -2.61
CA VAL A 80 3.33 -20.22 -1.53
C VAL A 80 4.35 -21.27 -1.99
N GLU A 81 4.29 -21.64 -3.28
CA GLU A 81 5.21 -22.60 -3.88
C GLU A 81 6.54 -21.99 -4.33
N THR A 82 6.53 -20.70 -4.67
CA THR A 82 7.71 -19.98 -5.15
C THR A 82 7.80 -18.61 -4.44
N PRO A 83 8.25 -18.58 -3.20
CA PRO A 83 8.45 -17.32 -2.50
C PRO A 83 9.49 -16.46 -3.25
N LEU A 84 9.34 -15.16 -3.18
CA LEU A 84 10.35 -14.25 -3.70
C LEU A 84 11.70 -14.57 -3.05
N ASN A 85 12.73 -14.77 -3.85
CA ASN A 85 14.04 -15.21 -3.41
C ASN A 85 15.11 -14.10 -3.47
N GLU A 86 16.30 -14.40 -3.02
CA GLU A 86 17.45 -13.49 -3.04
C GLU A 86 17.83 -13.04 -4.47
N GLU A 87 17.61 -13.89 -5.48
CA GLU A 87 17.87 -13.53 -6.87
C GLU A 87 16.91 -12.44 -7.34
N THR A 88 15.62 -12.59 -7.01
CA THR A 88 14.61 -11.54 -7.27
C THR A 88 14.99 -10.25 -6.57
N ARG A 89 15.43 -10.32 -5.30
CA ARG A 89 15.90 -9.17 -4.53
C ARG A 89 17.09 -8.50 -5.22
N ALA A 90 18.13 -9.26 -5.56
CA ALA A 90 19.33 -8.76 -6.22
C ALA A 90 19.01 -8.09 -7.57
N THR A 91 18.16 -8.72 -8.38
CA THR A 91 17.72 -8.16 -9.65
C THR A 91 17.01 -6.82 -9.46
N ARG A 92 16.13 -6.70 -8.46
CA ARG A 92 15.40 -5.45 -8.20
C ARG A 92 16.28 -4.35 -7.59
N LEU A 93 17.34 -4.71 -6.87
CA LEU A 93 18.33 -3.74 -6.41
C LEU A 93 19.13 -3.10 -7.55
N LEU A 94 19.35 -3.84 -8.64
CA LEU A 94 20.04 -3.36 -9.83
C LEU A 94 19.10 -2.62 -10.81
N ASP A 95 17.80 -2.68 -10.57
CA ASP A 95 16.81 -1.98 -11.38
C ASP A 95 16.97 -0.46 -11.19
N ARG A 96 16.76 0.30 -12.26
CA ARG A 96 16.72 1.77 -12.22
C ARG A 96 15.54 2.34 -11.42
N TYR A 97 14.61 1.49 -11.03
CA TYR A 97 13.41 1.87 -10.28
C TYR A 97 13.60 1.65 -8.79
N GLN A 98 12.93 2.46 -8.01
CA GLN A 98 12.81 2.24 -6.56
C GLN A 98 11.69 1.24 -6.29
N TRP A 99 11.92 0.35 -5.35
CA TRP A 99 10.99 -0.67 -4.92
C TRP A 99 10.67 -0.55 -3.45
N LEU A 100 9.40 -0.73 -3.13
CA LEU A 100 8.91 -0.94 -1.78
C LEU A 100 8.81 -2.44 -1.53
N VAL A 101 9.29 -2.87 -0.38
CA VAL A 101 9.09 -4.21 0.16
C VAL A 101 8.05 -4.11 1.27
N GLN A 102 7.07 -4.97 1.24
CA GLN A 102 6.02 -5.03 2.25
C GLN A 102 5.78 -6.48 2.66
N GLU A 103 5.55 -6.71 3.95
CA GLU A 103 5.14 -8.01 4.45
C GLU A 103 3.84 -8.46 3.79
N TYR A 104 3.82 -9.69 3.30
CA TYR A 104 2.63 -10.27 2.70
C TYR A 104 1.60 -10.59 3.77
N MET A 105 0.39 -10.14 3.54
CA MET A 105 -0.75 -10.36 4.44
C MET A 105 -1.74 -11.31 3.77
N PRO A 106 -1.67 -12.64 4.05
CA PRO A 106 -2.56 -13.62 3.44
C PRO A 106 -4.05 -13.33 3.72
N LEU A 107 -4.36 -12.77 4.87
CA LEU A 107 -5.73 -12.41 5.24
C LEU A 107 -6.42 -11.46 4.25
N LEU A 108 -5.66 -10.62 3.53
CA LEU A 108 -6.26 -9.76 2.49
C LEU A 108 -6.90 -10.58 1.36
N LYS A 109 -6.38 -11.78 1.11
CA LYS A 109 -6.95 -12.69 0.13
C LYS A 109 -8.15 -13.46 0.69
N GLU A 110 -8.10 -13.82 1.96
CA GLU A 110 -9.11 -14.65 2.62
C GLU A 110 -10.32 -13.84 3.09
N VAL A 111 -10.07 -12.65 3.63
CA VAL A 111 -11.08 -11.80 4.30
C VAL A 111 -11.53 -10.64 3.41
N GLY A 112 -10.71 -10.28 2.42
CA GLY A 112 -10.97 -9.12 1.56
C GLY A 112 -10.37 -7.82 2.08
N GLU A 113 -10.64 -6.74 1.36
CA GLU A 113 -10.09 -5.39 1.60
C GLU A 113 -11.19 -4.36 1.72
N TRP A 114 -11.13 -3.55 2.76
CA TRP A 114 -11.99 -2.40 2.94
C TRP A 114 -11.27 -1.13 2.47
N ARG A 115 -11.84 -0.43 1.52
CA ARG A 115 -11.36 0.88 1.04
C ARG A 115 -12.29 1.97 1.55
N VAL A 116 -11.77 2.76 2.46
CA VAL A 116 -12.50 3.86 3.07
C VAL A 116 -12.11 5.16 2.39
N VAL A 117 -13.06 5.84 1.77
CA VAL A 117 -12.84 7.15 1.16
C VAL A 117 -13.22 8.23 2.16
N VAL A 118 -12.23 9.06 2.48
CA VAL A 118 -12.38 10.15 3.45
C VAL A 118 -12.17 11.48 2.73
N ILE A 119 -13.14 12.38 2.85
CA ILE A 119 -13.08 13.75 2.33
C ILE A 119 -13.31 14.71 3.50
N GLU A 120 -12.43 15.68 3.68
CA GLU A 120 -12.50 16.67 4.78
C GLU A 120 -12.70 16.03 6.17
N GLY A 121 -12.04 14.90 6.42
CA GLY A 121 -12.12 14.18 7.69
C GLY A 121 -13.42 13.38 7.88
N ARG A 122 -14.28 13.30 6.88
CA ARG A 122 -15.52 12.52 6.91
C ARG A 122 -15.42 11.31 6.01
N VAL A 123 -15.92 10.18 6.47
CA VAL A 123 -16.07 8.98 5.65
C VAL A 123 -17.24 9.21 4.70
N GLU A 124 -16.96 9.29 3.40
CA GLU A 124 -17.95 9.51 2.35
C GLU A 124 -18.56 8.18 1.89
N TYR A 125 -17.70 7.21 1.63
CA TYR A 125 -18.17 5.87 1.27
C TYR A 125 -17.08 4.83 1.57
N VAL A 126 -17.51 3.59 1.60
CA VAL A 126 -16.66 2.43 1.81
C VAL A 126 -16.90 1.42 0.69
N VAL A 127 -15.82 0.86 0.18
CA VAL A 127 -15.86 -0.20 -0.82
C VAL A 127 -15.23 -1.44 -0.23
N PHE A 128 -15.91 -2.54 -0.28
CA PHE A 128 -15.38 -3.85 0.05
C PHE A 128 -14.98 -4.57 -1.24
N THR A 129 -13.79 -5.14 -1.25
CA THR A 129 -13.28 -5.94 -2.37
C THR A 129 -12.88 -7.30 -1.84
N HIS A 130 -13.45 -8.36 -2.39
CA HIS A 130 -13.09 -9.73 -2.10
C HIS A 130 -12.48 -10.39 -3.33
N SER A 131 -11.52 -11.29 -3.15
CA SER A 131 -10.76 -11.86 -4.27
C SER A 131 -11.30 -13.18 -4.80
N ASP A 132 -12.43 -13.65 -4.31
CA ASP A 132 -13.05 -14.86 -4.82
C ASP A 132 -13.75 -14.58 -6.15
N GLU A 133 -13.22 -15.19 -7.20
CA GLU A 133 -13.81 -15.28 -8.54
C GLU A 133 -14.10 -13.98 -9.30
N GLY A 134 -13.18 -13.02 -9.21
CA GLY A 134 -13.18 -11.83 -10.07
C GLY A 134 -13.68 -10.59 -9.36
N ASN A 135 -12.81 -9.75 -8.98
CA ASN A 135 -12.90 -8.31 -8.61
C ASN A 135 -14.32 -7.76 -8.27
N ASP A 136 -15.11 -8.52 -7.55
CA ASP A 136 -16.43 -8.05 -7.12
C ASP A 136 -16.24 -6.95 -6.08
N MET A 137 -16.55 -5.72 -6.50
CA MET A 137 -16.57 -4.56 -5.62
C MET A 137 -17.98 -4.34 -5.11
N THR A 138 -18.16 -4.38 -3.81
CA THR A 138 -19.44 -4.07 -3.16
C THR A 138 -19.33 -2.73 -2.45
N PHE A 139 -20.24 -1.81 -2.77
CA PHE A 139 -20.39 -0.59 -2.00
C PHE A 139 -21.08 -0.90 -0.69
N VAL A 140 -20.47 -0.50 0.40
CA VAL A 140 -20.99 -0.71 1.74
C VAL A 140 -21.52 0.60 2.29
N PRO A 141 -22.78 0.67 2.72
CA PRO A 141 -23.32 1.86 3.38
C PRO A 141 -22.47 2.28 4.57
N THR A 142 -22.18 3.58 4.71
CA THR A 142 -21.34 4.11 5.77
C THR A 142 -21.85 3.74 7.16
N GLU A 143 -23.14 3.64 7.35
CA GLU A 143 -23.77 3.25 8.64
C GLU A 143 -23.49 1.79 8.99
N GLU A 144 -23.49 0.91 8.01
CA GLU A 144 -23.14 -0.50 8.19
C GLU A 144 -21.66 -0.63 8.58
N PHE A 145 -20.78 0.11 7.91
CA PHE A 145 -19.35 0.15 8.25
C PHE A 145 -19.09 0.65 9.66
N LYS A 146 -19.80 1.70 10.12
CA LYS A 146 -19.69 2.20 11.49
C LYS A 146 -20.13 1.15 12.52
N THR A 147 -21.06 0.31 12.17
CA THR A 147 -21.52 -0.78 13.04
C THR A 147 -20.46 -1.87 13.15
N LEU A 148 -19.86 -2.25 12.03
CA LEU A 148 -18.75 -3.22 11.99
C LEU A 148 -17.52 -2.71 12.76
N GLY A 149 -17.19 -1.42 12.64
CA GLY A 149 -16.06 -0.80 13.34
C GLY A 149 -16.18 -0.78 14.87
N LYS A 150 -17.35 -1.06 15.43
CA LYS A 150 -17.55 -1.22 16.89
C LYS A 150 -17.29 -2.65 17.38
N MET A 151 -17.07 -3.59 16.47
CA MET A 151 -16.82 -5.00 16.79
C MET A 151 -15.31 -5.35 16.84
N TRP A 152 -14.43 -4.37 16.59
CA TRP A 152 -12.96 -4.49 16.62
C TRP A 152 -12.37 -3.46 17.64
#